data_7b8d8d34f3f7caa01fc0f8db95adbaf9
#
_entry.id   7b8d8d34f3f7caa01fc0f8db95adbaf9
#
_cell.length_a   1.000
_cell.length_b   1.000
_cell.length_c   1.000
_cell.angle_alpha   90.00
_cell.angle_beta   90.00
_cell.angle_gamma   90.00
#
_symmetry.space_group_name_H-M   'P 1'
#
loop_
_entity.id
_entity.type
_entity.pdbx_description
1 polymer ?
#
loop_
_entity_poly.entity_id
_entity_poly.type
_entity_poly.pdbx_seq_one_letter_code
_entity_poly.pdbx_strand_id
1 'polypeptide(L)'
;MRWITRSHVHVDRVACPWLITRFVDSDAEFLFVPASQIEKVAADTGAIPFDAPGVELGHHENRCSFESIILKYGLKEPGLLRLAKIVHAADIAEDIDTDPIARGLEAIASGYSLRYPNDLENLDAQFEVYDALYAWCRLDVAKNKA
;
A
#
# COMPACT_ATOMS: atom_id res chain seq x y z
N MET A 1 1.96 -16.84 0.23
CA MET A 1 2.84 -16.58 -0.93
C MET A 1 3.88 -15.53 -0.56
N ARG A 2 4.94 -15.45 -1.33
CA ARG A 2 5.97 -14.44 -1.13
C ARG A 2 5.75 -13.25 -2.06
N TRP A 3 5.94 -12.07 -1.51
CA TRP A 3 5.79 -10.80 -2.21
C TRP A 3 7.03 -9.96 -1.98
N ILE A 4 7.49 -9.21 -2.97
CA ILE A 4 8.75 -8.48 -2.89
C ILE A 4 8.62 -7.04 -3.39
N THR A 5 9.22 -6.12 -2.66
CA THR A 5 9.26 -4.71 -3.02
C THR A 5 10.58 -4.07 -2.57
N ARG A 6 10.71 -2.78 -2.83
CA ARG A 6 11.88 -2.00 -2.43
C ARG A 6 11.93 -1.80 -0.92
N SER A 7 13.14 -1.86 -0.36
CA SER A 7 13.38 -1.51 1.03
C SER A 7 13.06 -0.03 1.30
N HIS A 8 12.97 0.34 2.58
CA HIS A 8 12.60 1.67 3.07
C HIS A 8 11.15 2.00 2.73
N VAL A 9 10.23 1.31 3.42
CA VAL A 9 8.80 1.44 3.17
C VAL A 9 8.28 2.85 3.47
N HIS A 10 7.35 3.29 2.65
CA HIS A 10 6.61 4.53 2.81
C HIS A 10 5.16 4.26 2.40
N VAL A 11 4.32 5.26 2.16
CA VAL A 11 2.86 5.09 2.01
C VAL A 11 2.46 3.82 1.26
N ASP A 12 2.77 3.72 -0.02
CA ASP A 12 2.28 2.60 -0.86
C ASP A 12 2.93 1.26 -0.50
N ARG A 13 4.19 1.28 -0.06
CA ARG A 13 4.89 0.06 0.36
C ARG A 13 4.52 -0.43 1.76
N VAL A 14 3.60 0.26 2.44
CA VAL A 14 2.92 -0.22 3.65
C VAL A 14 1.46 -0.54 3.32
N ALA A 15 0.79 0.33 2.59
CA ALA A 15 -0.61 0.14 2.21
C ALA A 15 -0.79 -1.12 1.36
N CYS A 16 0.11 -1.40 0.42
CA CYS A 16 0.04 -2.59 -0.42
C CYS A 16 0.19 -3.89 0.38
N PRO A 17 1.18 -4.07 1.27
CA PRO A 17 1.23 -5.23 2.16
C PRO A 17 -0.03 -5.39 3.00
N TRP A 18 -0.59 -4.30 3.52
CA TRP A 18 -1.85 -4.35 4.26
C TRP A 18 -2.98 -4.88 3.38
N LEU A 19 -3.14 -4.32 2.19
CA LEU A 19 -4.16 -4.73 1.22
C LEU A 19 -4.02 -6.20 0.85
N ILE A 20 -2.80 -6.62 0.53
CA ILE A 20 -2.51 -8.01 0.17
C ILE A 20 -2.90 -8.93 1.32
N THR A 21 -2.46 -8.64 2.53
CA THR A 21 -2.71 -9.48 3.70
C THR A 21 -4.20 -9.56 4.04
N ARG A 22 -4.92 -8.47 3.94
CA ARG A 22 -6.34 -8.42 4.32
C ARG A 22 -7.31 -8.94 3.25
N PHE A 23 -6.96 -8.83 1.97
CA PHE A 23 -7.90 -9.06 0.86
C PHE A 23 -7.45 -10.06 -0.19
N VAL A 24 -6.18 -10.42 -0.25
CA VAL A 24 -5.63 -11.26 -1.33
C VAL A 24 -5.00 -12.54 -0.79
N ASP A 25 -4.12 -12.43 0.19
CA ASP A 25 -3.30 -13.54 0.69
C ASP A 25 -3.05 -13.38 2.19
N SER A 26 -3.85 -14.05 3.02
CA SER A 26 -3.74 -13.92 4.48
C SER A 26 -2.43 -14.47 5.04
N ASP A 27 -1.73 -15.31 4.29
CA ASP A 27 -0.44 -15.90 4.67
C ASP A 27 0.73 -15.23 3.95
N ALA A 28 0.56 -14.00 3.47
CA ALA A 28 1.58 -13.29 2.73
C ALA A 28 2.87 -13.09 3.54
N GLU A 29 3.99 -13.36 2.89
CA GLU A 29 5.33 -13.06 3.42
C GLU A 29 5.95 -11.99 2.54
N PHE A 30 6.54 -10.96 3.15
CA PHE A 30 7.10 -9.82 2.45
C PHE A 30 8.62 -9.79 2.51
N LEU A 31 9.23 -9.58 1.34
CA LEU A 31 10.67 -9.42 1.18
C LEU A 31 10.98 -7.98 0.76
N PHE A 32 11.97 -7.38 1.38
CA PHE A 32 12.39 -6.00 1.11
C PHE A 32 13.85 -5.99 0.70
N VAL A 33 14.12 -5.53 -0.52
CA VAL A 33 15.47 -5.51 -1.09
C VAL A 33 15.71 -4.19 -1.82
N PRO A 34 16.97 -3.81 -2.08
CA PRO A 34 17.22 -2.66 -2.96
C PRO A 34 16.56 -2.87 -4.33
N ALA A 35 16.11 -1.78 -4.94
CA ALA A 35 15.39 -1.85 -6.22
C ALA A 35 16.15 -2.64 -7.30
N SER A 36 17.47 -2.53 -7.32
CA SER A 36 18.33 -3.23 -8.30
C SER A 36 18.34 -4.76 -8.13
N GLN A 37 17.85 -5.29 -7.01
CA GLN A 37 17.86 -6.73 -6.71
C GLN A 37 16.48 -7.39 -6.83
N ILE A 38 15.42 -6.62 -7.06
CA ILE A 38 14.05 -7.15 -7.08
C ILE A 38 13.91 -8.25 -8.15
N GLU A 39 14.34 -7.99 -9.37
CA GLU A 39 14.21 -8.94 -10.48
C GLU A 39 14.89 -10.27 -10.17
N LYS A 40 16.12 -10.22 -9.66
CA LYS A 40 16.89 -11.41 -9.34
C LYS A 40 16.26 -12.20 -8.19
N VAL A 41 15.94 -11.53 -7.09
CA VAL A 41 15.36 -12.20 -5.91
C VAL A 41 13.98 -12.76 -6.23
N ALA A 42 13.17 -12.05 -7.02
CA ALA A 42 11.88 -12.55 -7.48
C ALA A 42 12.04 -13.84 -8.30
N ALA A 43 13.01 -13.88 -9.22
CA ALA A 43 13.30 -15.07 -10.02
C ALA A 43 13.75 -16.25 -9.14
N ASP A 44 14.61 -15.99 -8.15
CA ASP A 44 15.17 -17.03 -7.28
C ASP A 44 14.14 -17.59 -6.28
N THR A 45 13.19 -16.77 -5.81
CA THR A 45 12.25 -17.15 -4.74
C THR A 45 10.83 -17.39 -5.22
N GLY A 46 10.49 -16.97 -6.43
CA GLY A 46 9.11 -16.98 -6.93
C GLY A 46 8.25 -15.87 -6.33
N ALA A 47 8.84 -14.90 -5.64
CA ALA A 47 8.11 -13.79 -5.04
C ALA A 47 7.47 -12.89 -6.10
N ILE A 48 6.27 -12.38 -5.80
CA ILE A 48 5.52 -11.49 -6.70
C ILE A 48 5.95 -10.06 -6.43
N PRO A 49 6.51 -9.35 -7.42
CA PRO A 49 6.93 -7.95 -7.24
C PRO A 49 5.74 -7.00 -7.17
N PHE A 50 5.85 -5.99 -6.31
CA PHE A 50 4.89 -4.89 -6.25
C PHE A 50 5.60 -3.58 -5.92
N ASP A 51 4.97 -2.46 -6.27
CA ASP A 51 5.48 -1.09 -6.02
C ASP A 51 6.96 -0.93 -6.36
N ALA A 52 7.30 -1.31 -7.58
CA ALA A 52 8.66 -1.19 -8.11
C ALA A 52 8.60 -0.78 -9.58
N PRO A 53 9.67 -0.19 -10.12
CA PRO A 53 9.68 0.22 -11.53
C PRO A 53 9.46 -0.95 -12.48
N GLY A 54 8.54 -0.76 -13.43
CA GLY A 54 8.32 -1.72 -14.52
C GLY A 54 7.57 -2.99 -14.17
N VAL A 55 7.03 -3.12 -12.96
CA VAL A 55 6.28 -4.31 -12.57
C VAL A 55 4.78 -4.11 -12.79
N GLU A 56 4.04 -5.23 -12.98
CA GLU A 56 2.59 -5.19 -13.19
C GLU A 56 1.86 -4.53 -12.03
N LEU A 57 2.22 -4.88 -10.79
CA LEU A 57 1.60 -4.34 -9.58
C LEU A 57 2.34 -3.08 -9.10
N GLY A 58 2.68 -2.20 -10.04
CA GLY A 58 3.35 -0.93 -9.77
C GLY A 58 2.52 0.26 -10.22
N HIS A 59 3.19 1.41 -10.32
CA HIS A 59 2.56 2.62 -10.84
C HIS A 59 2.35 2.51 -12.36
N HIS A 60 1.15 2.80 -12.82
CA HIS A 60 0.81 2.80 -14.25
C HIS A 60 -0.06 4.02 -14.56
N GLU A 61 0.42 4.89 -15.45
CA GLU A 61 -0.28 6.12 -15.81
C GLU A 61 -0.57 6.95 -14.55
N ASN A 62 -1.85 7.10 -14.19
CA ASN A 62 -2.26 7.86 -13.02
C ASN A 62 -2.61 6.97 -11.82
N ARG A 63 -2.28 5.68 -11.86
CA ARG A 63 -2.58 4.75 -10.77
C ARG A 63 -1.35 4.52 -9.91
N CYS A 64 -1.54 4.52 -8.60
CA CYS A 64 -0.52 4.02 -7.67
C CYS A 64 -0.59 2.49 -7.58
N SER A 65 0.40 1.89 -6.92
CA SER A 65 0.48 0.42 -6.83
C SER A 65 -0.72 -0.18 -6.09
N PHE A 66 -1.22 0.49 -5.06
CA PHE A 66 -2.44 0.07 -4.35
C PHE A 66 -3.62 -0.10 -5.31
N GLU A 67 -3.83 0.88 -6.18
CA GLU A 67 -4.89 0.82 -7.19
C GLU A 67 -4.66 -0.28 -8.22
N SER A 68 -3.41 -0.53 -8.59
CA SER A 68 -3.06 -1.62 -9.52
C SER A 68 -3.40 -2.99 -8.93
N ILE A 69 -3.18 -3.19 -7.64
CA ILE A 69 -3.54 -4.43 -6.95
C ILE A 69 -5.06 -4.60 -6.89
N ILE A 70 -5.78 -3.53 -6.54
CA ILE A 70 -7.25 -3.55 -6.54
C ILE A 70 -7.79 -3.99 -7.91
N LEU A 71 -7.25 -3.42 -8.97
CA LEU A 71 -7.67 -3.74 -10.34
C LEU A 71 -7.35 -5.20 -10.69
N LYS A 72 -6.14 -5.65 -10.40
CA LYS A 72 -5.69 -7.01 -10.72
C LYS A 72 -6.58 -8.08 -10.07
N TYR A 73 -6.94 -7.88 -8.81
CA TYR A 73 -7.69 -8.87 -8.04
C TYR A 73 -9.19 -8.60 -8.00
N GLY A 74 -9.67 -7.60 -8.75
CA GLY A 74 -11.09 -7.32 -8.88
C GLY A 74 -11.78 -6.95 -7.57
N LEU A 75 -11.09 -6.21 -6.71
CA LEU A 75 -11.62 -5.81 -5.41
C LEU A 75 -12.58 -4.64 -5.58
N LYS A 76 -13.81 -4.74 -5.04
CA LYS A 76 -14.88 -3.76 -5.29
C LYS A 76 -15.57 -3.24 -4.03
N GLU A 77 -15.08 -3.59 -2.84
CA GLU A 77 -15.69 -3.14 -1.60
C GLU A 77 -15.60 -1.60 -1.51
N PRO A 78 -16.75 -0.89 -1.30
CA PRO A 78 -16.76 0.58 -1.39
C PRO A 78 -15.83 1.30 -0.40
N GLY A 79 -15.70 0.80 0.82
CA GLY A 79 -14.77 1.37 1.81
C GLY A 79 -13.32 1.24 1.37
N LEU A 80 -12.99 0.14 0.71
CA LEU A 80 -11.66 -0.08 0.17
C LEU A 80 -11.36 0.88 -0.99
N LEU A 81 -12.34 1.12 -1.85
CA LEU A 81 -12.19 2.10 -2.93
C LEU A 81 -12.04 3.52 -2.39
N ARG A 82 -12.72 3.84 -1.28
CA ARG A 82 -12.53 5.12 -0.59
C ARG A 82 -11.11 5.24 -0.04
N LEU A 83 -10.60 4.17 0.58
CA LEU A 83 -9.22 4.13 1.07
C LEU A 83 -8.22 4.30 -0.08
N ALA A 84 -8.49 3.70 -1.23
CA ALA A 84 -7.61 3.81 -2.40
C ALA A 84 -7.41 5.28 -2.83
N LYS A 85 -8.43 6.11 -2.73
CA LYS A 85 -8.32 7.55 -3.04
C LYS A 85 -7.38 8.25 -2.07
N ILE A 86 -7.45 7.91 -0.79
CA ILE A 86 -6.57 8.49 0.23
C ILE A 86 -5.13 8.05 -0.01
N VAL A 87 -4.90 6.77 -0.23
CA VAL A 87 -3.56 6.23 -0.50
C VAL A 87 -2.96 6.84 -1.76
N HIS A 88 -3.74 6.93 -2.83
CA HIS A 88 -3.31 7.57 -4.08
C HIS A 88 -2.85 9.02 -3.83
N ALA A 89 -3.67 9.81 -3.17
CA ALA A 89 -3.35 11.20 -2.90
C ALA A 89 -2.12 11.35 -2.00
N ALA A 90 -1.96 10.47 -1.01
CA ALA A 90 -0.82 10.51 -0.10
C ALA A 90 0.49 10.06 -0.78
N ASP A 91 0.40 9.15 -1.75
CA ASP A 91 1.57 8.58 -2.41
C ASP A 91 2.04 9.39 -3.63
N ILE A 92 1.13 10.02 -4.34
CA ILE A 92 1.44 10.80 -5.55
C ILE A 92 1.43 12.29 -5.19
N ALA A 93 2.62 12.90 -5.17
CA ALA A 93 2.82 14.26 -4.66
C ALA A 93 1.93 15.30 -5.37
N GLU A 94 1.73 15.16 -6.68
CA GLU A 94 0.91 16.09 -7.46
C GLU A 94 -0.56 16.08 -7.03
N ASP A 95 -1.01 14.97 -6.44
CA ASP A 95 -2.41 14.76 -6.08
C ASP A 95 -2.67 14.90 -4.58
N ILE A 96 -1.68 15.34 -3.79
CA ILE A 96 -1.76 15.37 -2.32
C ILE A 96 -2.97 16.17 -1.80
N ASP A 97 -3.39 17.17 -2.52
CA ASP A 97 -4.52 18.02 -2.10
C ASP A 97 -5.87 17.57 -2.67
N THR A 98 -5.93 16.46 -3.39
CA THR A 98 -7.19 15.92 -3.90
C THR A 98 -8.02 15.23 -2.82
N ASP A 99 -7.40 14.93 -1.67
CA ASP A 99 -8.09 14.34 -0.52
C ASP A 99 -7.57 14.98 0.77
N PRO A 100 -8.46 15.49 1.64
CA PRO A 100 -8.04 16.19 2.86
C PRO A 100 -7.30 15.31 3.87
N ILE A 101 -7.44 13.99 3.81
CA ILE A 101 -6.80 13.07 4.75
C ILE A 101 -5.38 12.72 4.30
N ALA A 102 -5.06 12.89 3.02
CA ALA A 102 -3.80 12.44 2.44
C ALA A 102 -2.56 13.02 3.12
N ARG A 103 -2.55 14.32 3.44
CA ARG A 103 -1.40 14.94 4.11
C ARG A 103 -1.17 14.35 5.49
N GLY A 104 -2.23 14.02 6.21
CA GLY A 104 -2.13 13.36 7.51
C GLY A 104 -1.53 11.96 7.38
N LEU A 105 -1.99 11.18 6.42
CA LEU A 105 -1.46 9.84 6.19
C LEU A 105 0.02 9.89 5.79
N GLU A 106 0.40 10.82 4.91
CA GLU A 106 1.80 11.00 4.51
C GLU A 106 2.68 11.38 5.71
N ALA A 107 2.22 12.28 6.57
CA ALA A 107 2.94 12.66 7.78
C ALA A 107 3.13 11.48 8.74
N ILE A 108 2.10 10.67 8.92
CA ILE A 108 2.16 9.46 9.75
C ILE A 108 3.16 8.46 9.16
N ALA A 109 3.13 8.24 7.85
CA ALA A 109 4.08 7.35 7.17
C ALA A 109 5.52 7.81 7.36
N SER A 110 5.78 9.10 7.22
CA SER A 110 7.10 9.68 7.45
C SER A 110 7.56 9.49 8.90
N GLY A 111 6.66 9.70 9.86
CA GLY A 111 6.94 9.49 11.28
C GLY A 111 7.31 8.03 11.60
N TYR A 112 6.58 7.08 11.04
CA TYR A 112 6.89 5.66 11.22
C TYR A 112 8.23 5.27 10.60
N SER A 113 8.59 5.84 9.45
CA SER A 113 9.90 5.60 8.83
C SER A 113 11.04 6.06 9.72
N LEU A 114 10.85 7.17 10.44
CA LEU A 114 11.84 7.65 11.42
C LEU A 114 11.94 6.76 12.65
N ARG A 115 10.81 6.22 13.11
CA ARG A 115 10.77 5.40 14.33
C ARG A 115 11.19 3.94 14.09
N TYR A 116 10.92 3.41 12.91
CA TYR A 116 11.13 2.00 12.58
C TYR A 116 11.96 1.85 11.31
N PRO A 117 13.30 1.88 11.42
CA PRO A 117 14.17 1.67 10.25
C PRO A 117 14.05 0.28 9.63
N ASN A 118 13.62 -0.72 10.41
CA ASN A 118 13.39 -2.08 9.91
C ASN A 118 12.02 -2.16 9.25
N ASP A 119 11.97 -2.60 7.98
CA ASP A 119 10.74 -2.60 7.19
C ASP A 119 9.65 -3.51 7.77
N LEU A 120 9.99 -4.71 8.24
CA LEU A 120 9.00 -5.62 8.81
C LEU A 120 8.41 -5.08 10.12
N GLU A 121 9.24 -4.49 10.96
CA GLU A 121 8.77 -3.84 12.19
C GLU A 121 7.87 -2.65 11.87
N ASN A 122 8.22 -1.89 10.84
CA ASN A 122 7.42 -0.76 10.38
C ASN A 122 6.04 -1.23 9.90
N LEU A 123 5.99 -2.29 9.09
CA LEU A 123 4.71 -2.87 8.65
C LEU A 123 3.84 -3.29 9.83
N ASP A 124 4.42 -4.04 10.77
CA ASP A 124 3.68 -4.54 11.94
C ASP A 124 3.06 -3.38 12.73
N ALA A 125 3.81 -2.31 12.91
CA ALA A 125 3.34 -1.14 13.64
C ALA A 125 2.25 -0.38 12.88
N GLN A 126 2.38 -0.23 11.56
CA GLN A 126 1.44 0.57 10.76
C GLN A 126 0.18 -0.16 10.35
N PHE A 127 0.12 -1.48 10.38
CA PHE A 127 -1.08 -2.21 9.97
C PHE A 127 -2.31 -1.77 10.76
N GLU A 128 -2.16 -1.49 12.04
CA GLU A 128 -3.28 -0.97 12.86
C GLU A 128 -3.77 0.39 12.36
N VAL A 129 -2.88 1.24 11.88
CA VAL A 129 -3.26 2.54 11.29
C VAL A 129 -4.18 2.33 10.08
N TYR A 130 -3.81 1.40 9.20
CA TYR A 130 -4.62 1.11 8.01
C TYR A 130 -5.93 0.39 8.37
N ASP A 131 -5.92 -0.49 9.35
CA ASP A 131 -7.15 -1.10 9.85
C ASP A 131 -8.13 -0.03 10.35
N ALA A 132 -7.65 0.93 11.14
CA ALA A 132 -8.45 2.03 11.67
C ALA A 132 -8.95 2.95 10.55
N LEU A 133 -8.07 3.31 9.61
CA LEU A 133 -8.43 4.17 8.49
C LEU A 133 -9.47 3.49 7.58
N TYR A 134 -9.32 2.19 7.33
CA TYR A 134 -10.29 1.42 6.57
C TYR A 134 -11.66 1.39 7.25
N ALA A 135 -11.68 1.18 8.56
CA ALA A 135 -12.93 1.23 9.32
C ALA A 135 -13.63 2.59 9.17
N TRP A 136 -12.86 3.68 9.24
CA TRP A 136 -13.39 5.03 9.00
C TRP A 136 -13.91 5.18 7.57
N CYS A 137 -13.20 4.66 6.57
CA CYS A 137 -13.64 4.71 5.18
C CYS A 137 -15.00 4.02 4.98
N ARG A 138 -15.21 2.88 5.63
CA ARG A 138 -16.50 2.18 5.57
C ARG A 138 -17.62 3.02 6.18
N LEU A 139 -17.36 3.67 7.31
CA LEU A 139 -18.31 4.57 7.94
C LEU A 139 -18.61 5.77 7.04
N ASP A 140 -17.59 6.38 6.47
CA ASP A 140 -17.73 7.55 5.60
C ASP A 140 -18.61 7.22 4.37
N VAL A 141 -18.33 6.09 3.72
CA VAL A 141 -19.13 5.62 2.58
C VAL A 141 -20.59 5.39 2.99
N ALA A 142 -20.83 4.75 4.14
CA ALA A 142 -22.18 4.48 4.64
C ALA A 142 -22.95 5.79 4.90
N LYS A 143 -22.31 6.79 5.48
CA LYS A 143 -22.92 8.11 5.73
C LYS A 143 -23.30 8.83 4.44
N ASN A 144 -22.48 8.70 3.40
CA ASN A 144 -22.69 9.41 2.14
C ASN A 144 -23.70 8.73 1.21
N LYS A 145 -24.19 7.54 1.56
CA LYS A 145 -25.25 6.85 0.84
C LYS A 145 -26.67 7.20 1.34
N ALA A 146 -26.74 7.84 2.48
CA ALA A 146 -28.03 8.17 3.07
C ALA A 146 -28.70 9.35 2.36
#